data_ed4fd34691949efeb8ee3b8d254fcf4f
#
_entry.id   ed4fd34691949efeb8ee3b8d254fcf4f
#
_cell.length_a   1.000
_cell.length_b   1.000
_cell.length_c   1.000
_cell.angle_alpha   90.00
_cell.angle_beta   90.00
_cell.angle_gamma   90.00
#
_symmetry.space_group_name_H-M   'P 1'
#
loop_
_entity.id
_entity.type
_entity.pdbx_description
1 polymer ?
#
loop_
_entity_poly.entity_id
_entity_poly.type
_entity_poly.pdbx_seq_one_letter_code
_entity_poly.pdbx_strand_id
1 'polypeptide(L)'
;LRLNPRTRVCGLTATPYRLKGGLICKPENLLNEVCYEIGLKEMINRRFLSRLVSKSGRTLADFDSLHIRGGEFVQEDVDAAMGDERIVSSACREIAELTADRKSVILFCSSVAHAYKVSEAITRLTGEECAVVTGDTPGHERAEILARFKGGSVPADLFGNIKGPLKYVANVECLTTGFDAPGIDTVCLLRPTNSPGLLMQMCGRGTRLSPSTGKRDCLILDYGRNIERHGCLDALRPPGERKGSGGPLAKTCPKCQALLPLPIMVCSECGYEFERKEPKPKIDRTASAASVLTGEISIDTHNVLRTEYQVWEKRGAPPGHPKTVRVTYVVDLMTSFSEWLCPEHSGYARKKFEKWWARHADEGTPVAVSAQDVCEADFMGLLKPVKKIKVKHISGERYPEVEAVELGESEMTKKINQPQEEEEWDDLPF
;
A
#
# COMPACT_ATOMS: atom_id res chain seq x y z
N LEU A 1 -1.50 -26.46 -23.13
CA LEU A 1 -2.11 -27.42 -22.20
C LEU A 1 -2.74 -28.62 -22.92
N ARG A 2 -3.34 -28.41 -24.14
CA ARG A 2 -3.89 -29.53 -24.92
C ARG A 2 -2.83 -30.53 -25.38
N LEU A 3 -1.59 -30.08 -25.60
CA LEU A 3 -0.47 -30.93 -26.06
C LEU A 3 0.25 -31.64 -24.91
N ASN A 4 0.21 -31.07 -23.70
CA ASN A 4 0.81 -31.69 -22.50
C ASN A 4 -0.02 -31.39 -21.25
N PRO A 5 -0.84 -32.35 -20.79
CA PRO A 5 -1.69 -32.15 -19.62
C PRO A 5 -0.94 -32.03 -18.29
N ARG A 6 0.37 -32.34 -18.26
CA ARG A 6 1.22 -32.17 -17.07
C ARG A 6 1.85 -30.78 -16.97
N THR A 7 1.67 -29.92 -17.97
CA THR A 7 2.19 -28.55 -17.94
C THR A 7 1.50 -27.77 -16.83
N ARG A 8 2.30 -27.23 -15.92
CA ARG A 8 1.84 -26.27 -14.91
C ARG A 8 2.11 -24.85 -15.40
N VAL A 9 1.16 -23.96 -15.20
CA VAL A 9 1.27 -22.55 -15.57
C VAL A 9 1.33 -21.74 -14.29
N CYS A 10 2.39 -20.94 -14.14
CA CYS A 10 2.56 -20.00 -13.04
C CYS A 10 2.59 -18.57 -13.61
N GLY A 11 1.77 -17.68 -13.06
CA GLY A 11 1.73 -16.27 -13.39
C GLY A 11 2.31 -15.41 -12.27
N LEU A 12 3.11 -14.41 -12.60
CA LEU A 12 3.61 -13.41 -11.67
C LEU A 12 3.02 -12.04 -12.03
N THR A 13 2.40 -11.37 -11.08
CA THR A 13 1.82 -10.04 -11.29
C THR A 13 1.79 -9.23 -10.00
N ALA A 14 1.99 -7.91 -10.12
CA ALA A 14 1.75 -6.98 -9.02
C ALA A 14 0.28 -6.53 -8.95
N THR A 15 -0.53 -6.84 -9.97
CA THR A 15 -1.94 -6.42 -10.07
C THR A 15 -2.77 -7.63 -10.51
N PRO A 16 -3.23 -8.50 -9.58
CA PRO A 16 -3.97 -9.71 -9.91
C PRO A 16 -5.40 -9.46 -10.36
N TYR A 17 -5.72 -8.24 -10.80
CA TYR A 17 -7.05 -7.80 -11.22
C TYR A 17 -7.00 -6.89 -12.46
N ARG A 18 -8.13 -6.78 -13.14
CA ARG A 18 -8.33 -5.90 -14.31
C ARG A 18 -9.50 -4.96 -14.05
N LEU A 19 -9.49 -3.78 -14.70
CA LEU A 19 -10.56 -2.78 -14.58
C LEU A 19 -11.92 -3.36 -15.01
N LYS A 20 -11.93 -4.12 -16.11
CA LYS A 20 -13.14 -4.78 -16.69
C LYS A 20 -13.07 -6.29 -16.49
N GLY A 21 -13.11 -6.85 -15.38
CA GLY A 21 -13.07 -8.33 -15.26
C GLY A 21 -12.76 -8.81 -13.85
N GLY A 22 -12.42 -7.88 -12.98
CA GLY A 22 -12.10 -8.20 -11.59
C GLY A 22 -10.83 -9.05 -11.46
N LEU A 23 -10.81 -9.97 -10.51
CA LEU A 23 -9.67 -10.84 -10.24
C LEU A 23 -9.31 -11.72 -11.44
N ILE A 24 -8.02 -11.82 -11.75
CA ILE A 24 -7.48 -12.67 -12.83
C ILE A 24 -7.52 -14.14 -12.38
N CYS A 25 -7.22 -14.38 -11.10
CA CYS A 25 -7.22 -15.70 -10.49
C CYS A 25 -8.63 -16.04 -9.99
N LYS A 26 -9.26 -17.02 -10.63
CA LYS A 26 -10.58 -17.55 -10.27
C LYS A 26 -10.61 -19.04 -10.56
N PRO A 27 -11.43 -19.84 -9.82
CA PRO A 27 -11.48 -21.29 -9.98
C PRO A 27 -11.69 -21.77 -11.43
N GLU A 28 -12.45 -20.99 -12.22
CA GLU A 28 -12.78 -21.29 -13.62
C GLU A 28 -11.71 -20.85 -14.62
N ASN A 29 -10.70 -20.09 -14.21
CA ASN A 29 -9.68 -19.55 -15.10
C ASN A 29 -8.46 -20.47 -15.22
N LEU A 30 -7.59 -20.18 -16.20
CA LEU A 30 -6.30 -20.86 -16.36
C LEU A 30 -5.40 -20.69 -15.11
N LEU A 31 -5.43 -19.51 -14.50
CA LEU A 31 -4.82 -19.23 -13.20
C LEU A 31 -5.96 -19.30 -12.18
N ASN A 32 -6.05 -20.42 -11.48
CA ASN A 32 -7.21 -20.75 -10.65
C ASN A 32 -6.96 -20.59 -9.14
N GLU A 33 -5.71 -20.48 -8.73
CA GLU A 33 -5.32 -20.37 -7.33
C GLU A 33 -4.15 -19.39 -7.15
N VAL A 34 -4.14 -18.66 -6.03
CA VAL A 34 -3.01 -17.80 -5.62
C VAL A 34 -2.11 -18.64 -4.73
N CYS A 35 -0.96 -19.05 -5.26
CA CYS A 35 0.02 -19.86 -4.52
C CYS A 35 0.78 -19.07 -3.47
N TYR A 36 1.05 -17.80 -3.74
CA TYR A 36 1.83 -16.93 -2.85
C TYR A 36 1.51 -15.46 -3.11
N GLU A 37 1.41 -14.69 -2.05
CA GLU A 37 1.21 -13.24 -2.08
C GLU A 37 2.15 -12.56 -1.08
N ILE A 38 2.76 -11.46 -1.49
CA ILE A 38 3.59 -10.61 -0.63
C ILE A 38 3.20 -9.15 -0.83
N GLY A 39 2.92 -8.45 0.26
CA GLY A 39 2.52 -7.05 0.23
C GLY A 39 3.66 -6.09 -0.09
N LEU A 40 3.33 -4.94 -0.72
CA LEU A 40 4.30 -3.88 -1.07
C LEU A 40 5.07 -3.39 0.17
N LYS A 41 4.38 -3.18 1.29
CA LYS A 41 4.98 -2.74 2.56
C LYS A 41 6.03 -3.72 3.08
N GLU A 42 5.74 -5.02 3.00
CA GLU A 42 6.67 -6.06 3.41
C GLU A 42 7.91 -6.10 2.52
N MET A 43 7.74 -5.99 1.19
CA MET A 43 8.86 -5.94 0.26
C MET A 43 9.78 -4.73 0.50
N ILE A 44 9.21 -3.57 0.83
CA ILE A 44 9.97 -2.37 1.21
C ILE A 44 10.71 -2.59 2.54
N ASN A 45 10.04 -3.15 3.54
CA ASN A 45 10.64 -3.43 4.84
C ASN A 45 11.80 -4.45 4.75
N ARG A 46 11.64 -5.46 3.89
CA ARG A 46 12.70 -6.45 3.57
C ARG A 46 13.80 -5.91 2.64
N ARG A 47 13.70 -4.65 2.22
CA ARG A 47 14.66 -3.99 1.31
C ARG A 47 14.76 -4.67 -0.07
N PHE A 48 13.70 -5.29 -0.56
CA PHE A 48 13.59 -5.73 -1.94
C PHE A 48 13.11 -4.60 -2.86
N LEU A 49 12.45 -3.60 -2.31
CA LEU A 49 11.98 -2.42 -3.02
C LEU A 49 12.42 -1.14 -2.31
N SER A 50 12.51 -0.04 -3.08
CA SER A 50 12.79 1.29 -2.56
C SER A 50 11.65 1.82 -1.70
N ARG A 51 11.98 2.58 -0.66
CA ARG A 51 11.02 3.40 0.08
C ARG A 51 10.30 4.35 -0.87
N LEU A 52 8.99 4.51 -0.68
CA LEU A 52 8.17 5.44 -1.43
C LEU A 52 7.78 6.61 -0.52
N VAL A 53 7.94 7.83 -1.04
CA VAL A 53 7.47 9.07 -0.40
C VAL A 53 6.49 9.72 -1.36
N SER A 54 5.25 9.93 -0.95
CA SER A 54 4.22 10.49 -1.81
C SER A 54 3.80 11.88 -1.35
N LYS A 55 3.66 12.80 -2.32
CA LYS A 55 3.18 14.17 -2.10
C LYS A 55 2.09 14.51 -3.09
N SER A 56 1.09 15.24 -2.63
CA SER A 56 0.08 15.90 -3.48
C SER A 56 0.67 17.17 -4.09
N GLY A 57 0.26 17.52 -5.29
CA GLY A 57 0.55 18.84 -5.87
C GLY A 57 -0.08 19.96 -5.06
N ARG A 58 0.57 21.12 -5.00
CA ARG A 58 0.02 22.33 -4.34
C ARG A 58 -1.16 22.91 -5.12
N THR A 59 -1.06 22.88 -6.44
CA THR A 59 -2.12 23.31 -7.35
C THR A 59 -2.64 22.11 -8.10
N LEU A 60 -3.91 21.80 -7.91
CA LEU A 60 -4.58 20.66 -8.52
C LEU A 60 -5.66 21.15 -9.47
N ALA A 61 -5.87 20.41 -10.56
CA ALA A 61 -7.02 20.59 -11.42
C ALA A 61 -8.32 20.17 -10.71
N ASP A 62 -9.44 20.71 -11.16
CA ASP A 62 -10.76 20.24 -10.71
C ASP A 62 -11.11 18.94 -11.43
N PHE A 63 -11.25 17.87 -10.65
CA PHE A 63 -11.61 16.55 -11.14
C PHE A 63 -13.02 16.13 -10.76
N ASP A 64 -13.77 16.96 -10.05
CA ASP A 64 -15.11 16.62 -9.56
C ASP A 64 -16.13 16.63 -10.71
N SER A 65 -15.81 17.36 -11.80
CA SER A 65 -16.62 17.46 -13.02
C SER A 65 -16.30 16.41 -14.10
N LEU A 66 -15.31 15.53 -13.90
CA LEU A 66 -14.91 14.56 -14.91
C LEU A 66 -15.96 13.43 -15.08
N HIS A 67 -16.36 13.18 -16.32
CA HIS A 67 -17.23 12.06 -16.64
C HIS A 67 -16.46 10.73 -16.68
N ILE A 68 -17.16 9.65 -16.31
CA ILE A 68 -16.62 8.28 -16.35
C ILE A 68 -17.32 7.50 -17.45
N ARG A 69 -16.56 6.92 -18.37
CA ARG A 69 -17.04 6.05 -19.43
C ARG A 69 -16.23 4.75 -19.48
N GLY A 70 -16.91 3.61 -19.41
CA GLY A 70 -16.25 2.31 -19.45
C GLY A 70 -15.33 2.02 -18.25
N GLY A 71 -15.56 2.71 -17.11
CA GLY A 71 -14.78 2.53 -15.87
C GLY A 71 -13.55 3.44 -15.77
N GLU A 72 -13.25 4.27 -16.79
CA GLU A 72 -12.15 5.26 -16.76
C GLU A 72 -12.70 6.66 -17.08
N PHE A 73 -11.95 7.70 -16.79
CA PHE A 73 -12.31 9.08 -17.12
C PHE A 73 -12.35 9.30 -18.62
N VAL A 74 -13.28 10.16 -19.06
CA VAL A 74 -13.34 10.60 -20.46
C VAL A 74 -12.11 11.43 -20.79
N GLN A 75 -11.39 11.05 -21.84
CA GLN A 75 -10.09 11.64 -22.18
C GLN A 75 -10.18 13.14 -22.46
N GLU A 76 -11.23 13.58 -23.14
CA GLU A 76 -11.47 14.99 -23.46
C GLU A 76 -11.60 15.84 -22.21
N ASP A 77 -12.31 15.35 -21.18
CA ASP A 77 -12.47 16.07 -19.90
C ASP A 77 -11.12 16.16 -19.16
N VAL A 78 -10.35 15.04 -19.16
CA VAL A 78 -9.01 15.00 -18.56
C VAL A 78 -8.07 15.98 -19.26
N ASP A 79 -8.09 16.03 -20.60
CA ASP A 79 -7.24 16.92 -21.37
C ASP A 79 -7.60 18.39 -21.17
N ALA A 80 -8.88 18.71 -21.00
CA ALA A 80 -9.33 20.06 -20.65
C ALA A 80 -8.83 20.47 -19.25
N ALA A 81 -8.97 19.58 -18.26
CA ALA A 81 -8.58 19.84 -16.88
C ALA A 81 -7.05 19.95 -16.70
N MET A 82 -6.29 18.98 -17.25
CA MET A 82 -4.84 18.91 -17.11
C MET A 82 -4.08 19.78 -18.10
N GLY A 83 -4.69 20.14 -19.23
CA GLY A 83 -4.10 20.95 -20.29
C GLY A 83 -4.14 22.45 -20.03
N ASP A 84 -4.80 22.92 -18.95
CA ASP A 84 -4.82 24.32 -18.56
C ASP A 84 -3.40 24.84 -18.31
N GLU A 85 -3.04 25.94 -18.93
CA GLU A 85 -1.67 26.47 -18.90
C GLU A 85 -1.21 26.86 -17.49
N ARG A 86 -2.13 27.31 -16.63
CA ARG A 86 -1.83 27.67 -15.24
C ARG A 86 -1.53 26.42 -14.42
N ILE A 87 -2.30 25.35 -14.64
CA ILE A 87 -2.10 24.06 -13.96
C ILE A 87 -0.76 23.47 -14.38
N VAL A 88 -0.48 23.39 -15.71
CA VAL A 88 0.78 22.88 -16.24
C VAL A 88 1.97 23.70 -15.72
N SER A 89 1.90 25.03 -15.79
CA SER A 89 2.99 25.91 -15.34
C SER A 89 3.26 25.77 -13.83
N SER A 90 2.21 25.69 -13.03
CA SER A 90 2.32 25.53 -11.56
C SER A 90 2.91 24.17 -11.21
N ALA A 91 2.39 23.10 -11.81
CA ALA A 91 2.89 21.74 -11.58
C ALA A 91 4.36 21.61 -12.01
N CYS A 92 4.74 22.10 -13.18
CA CYS A 92 6.11 22.03 -13.67
C CYS A 92 7.10 22.82 -12.80
N ARG A 93 6.69 23.97 -12.25
CA ARG A 93 7.52 24.74 -11.31
C ARG A 93 7.76 23.95 -10.02
N GLU A 94 6.71 23.37 -9.46
CA GLU A 94 6.83 22.55 -8.28
C GLU A 94 7.67 21.27 -8.52
N ILE A 95 7.51 20.63 -9.68
CA ILE A 95 8.33 19.49 -10.08
C ILE A 95 9.79 19.90 -10.16
N ALA A 96 10.12 21.02 -10.83
CA ALA A 96 11.50 21.52 -10.93
C ALA A 96 12.12 21.78 -9.54
N GLU A 97 11.37 22.38 -8.62
CA GLU A 97 11.80 22.61 -7.22
C GLU A 97 12.07 21.28 -6.48
N LEU A 98 11.11 20.37 -6.51
CA LEU A 98 11.16 19.12 -5.73
C LEU A 98 12.09 18.06 -6.32
N THR A 99 12.53 18.24 -7.56
CA THR A 99 13.43 17.30 -8.25
C THR A 99 14.84 17.87 -8.48
N ALA A 100 15.18 19.00 -7.87
CA ALA A 100 16.49 19.62 -8.03
C ALA A 100 17.65 18.66 -7.69
N ASP A 101 17.51 17.86 -6.67
CA ASP A 101 18.47 16.86 -6.17
C ASP A 101 18.23 15.44 -6.75
N ARG A 102 17.22 15.26 -7.60
CA ARG A 102 16.87 13.98 -8.22
C ARG A 102 17.63 13.77 -9.54
N LYS A 103 17.79 12.49 -9.92
CA LYS A 103 18.57 12.10 -11.09
C LYS A 103 17.75 11.57 -12.26
N SER A 104 16.61 10.97 -11.99
CA SER A 104 15.79 10.29 -13.01
C SER A 104 14.30 10.43 -12.71
N VAL A 105 13.65 11.31 -13.44
CA VAL A 105 12.26 11.74 -13.24
C VAL A 105 11.41 11.30 -14.44
N ILE A 106 10.41 10.46 -14.18
CA ILE A 106 9.42 10.06 -15.19
C ILE A 106 8.10 10.81 -14.95
N LEU A 107 7.55 11.39 -16.03
CA LEU A 107 6.30 12.14 -15.99
C LEU A 107 5.23 11.40 -16.81
N PHE A 108 4.15 10.98 -16.18
CA PHE A 108 3.02 10.34 -16.83
C PHE A 108 1.96 11.39 -17.16
N CYS A 109 1.86 11.73 -18.43
CA CYS A 109 0.97 12.77 -18.93
C CYS A 109 -0.37 12.19 -19.44
N SER A 110 -1.40 13.05 -19.51
CA SER A 110 -2.75 12.67 -19.93
C SER A 110 -2.86 12.46 -21.43
N SER A 111 -2.22 13.32 -22.24
CA SER A 111 -2.24 13.26 -23.69
C SER A 111 -0.89 13.66 -24.28
N VAL A 112 -0.75 13.43 -25.58
CA VAL A 112 0.46 13.80 -26.35
C VAL A 112 0.68 15.31 -26.30
N ALA A 113 -0.37 16.10 -26.52
CA ALA A 113 -0.30 17.55 -26.44
C ALA A 113 0.13 18.03 -25.05
N HIS A 114 -0.42 17.41 -23.99
CA HIS A 114 -0.03 17.69 -22.61
C HIS A 114 1.44 17.33 -22.36
N ALA A 115 1.94 16.19 -22.87
CA ALA A 115 3.33 15.79 -22.69
C ALA A 115 4.32 16.78 -23.32
N TYR A 116 4.01 17.32 -24.49
CA TYR A 116 4.84 18.37 -25.11
C TYR A 116 4.82 19.69 -24.32
N LYS A 117 3.66 20.13 -23.84
CA LYS A 117 3.56 21.34 -22.98
C LYS A 117 4.40 21.17 -21.71
N VAL A 118 4.30 20.01 -21.06
CA VAL A 118 5.07 19.68 -19.85
C VAL A 118 6.56 19.63 -20.16
N SER A 119 6.96 19.00 -21.24
CA SER A 119 8.36 18.91 -21.69
C SER A 119 8.97 20.29 -21.92
N GLU A 120 8.29 21.16 -22.66
CA GLU A 120 8.72 22.54 -22.89
C GLU A 120 8.84 23.34 -21.59
N ALA A 121 7.84 23.22 -20.71
CA ALA A 121 7.82 23.94 -19.44
C ALA A 121 8.97 23.47 -18.50
N ILE A 122 9.20 22.16 -18.38
CA ILE A 122 10.32 21.61 -17.59
C ILE A 122 11.66 22.05 -18.18
N THR A 123 11.86 21.91 -19.49
CA THR A 123 13.11 22.32 -20.14
C THR A 123 13.40 23.81 -19.92
N ARG A 124 12.39 24.67 -20.06
CA ARG A 124 12.53 26.12 -19.82
C ARG A 124 12.85 26.46 -18.36
N LEU A 125 12.25 25.73 -17.41
CA LEU A 125 12.41 26.00 -15.97
C LEU A 125 13.74 25.48 -15.41
N THR A 126 14.22 24.33 -15.90
CA THR A 126 15.39 23.66 -15.36
C THR A 126 16.65 23.86 -16.19
N GLY A 127 16.52 24.23 -17.47
CA GLY A 127 17.60 24.21 -18.44
C GLY A 127 18.02 22.79 -18.89
N GLU A 128 17.39 21.75 -18.35
CA GLU A 128 17.67 20.36 -18.70
C GLU A 128 16.65 19.83 -19.71
N GLU A 129 17.11 19.04 -20.67
CA GLU A 129 16.24 18.42 -21.69
C GLU A 129 15.21 17.50 -21.02
N CYS A 130 13.94 17.69 -21.39
CA CYS A 130 12.86 16.77 -21.07
C CYS A 130 12.40 16.08 -22.37
N ALA A 131 12.77 14.83 -22.59
CA ALA A 131 12.37 14.11 -23.78
C ALA A 131 10.92 13.60 -23.68
N VAL A 132 10.25 13.48 -24.83
CA VAL A 132 8.87 12.96 -24.92
C VAL A 132 8.85 11.60 -25.59
N VAL A 133 8.15 10.63 -24.95
CA VAL A 133 7.91 9.29 -25.50
C VAL A 133 6.42 9.04 -25.64
N THR A 134 5.96 8.82 -26.86
CA THR A 134 4.56 8.51 -27.19
C THR A 134 4.45 7.21 -27.98
N GLY A 135 3.23 6.80 -28.31
CA GLY A 135 2.97 5.65 -29.19
C GLY A 135 3.64 5.81 -30.56
N ASP A 136 3.69 7.05 -31.07
CA ASP A 136 4.20 7.39 -32.42
C ASP A 136 5.71 7.63 -32.44
N THR A 137 6.40 7.66 -31.30
CA THR A 137 7.86 7.84 -31.25
C THR A 137 8.55 6.69 -31.98
N PRO A 138 9.36 6.97 -33.01
CA PRO A 138 10.09 5.95 -33.78
C PRO A 138 10.93 5.04 -32.88
N GLY A 139 11.05 3.77 -33.25
CA GLY A 139 11.72 2.77 -32.41
C GLY A 139 13.17 3.10 -32.06
N HIS A 140 13.93 3.65 -33.04
CA HIS A 140 15.33 4.07 -32.83
C HIS A 140 15.43 5.27 -31.89
N GLU A 141 14.57 6.28 -32.03
CA GLU A 141 14.52 7.47 -31.21
C GLU A 141 14.11 7.08 -29.76
N ARG A 142 13.10 6.22 -29.62
CA ARG A 142 12.69 5.67 -28.30
C ARG A 142 13.86 4.94 -27.64
N ALA A 143 14.60 4.11 -28.40
CA ALA A 143 15.75 3.38 -27.86
C ALA A 143 16.86 4.34 -27.40
N GLU A 144 17.12 5.41 -28.13
CA GLU A 144 18.05 6.47 -27.78
C GLU A 144 17.64 7.16 -26.48
N ILE A 145 16.39 7.67 -26.41
CA ILE A 145 15.84 8.34 -25.23
C ILE A 145 15.96 7.42 -24.00
N LEU A 146 15.56 6.17 -24.13
CA LEU A 146 15.57 5.22 -23.01
C LEU A 146 17.00 4.83 -22.59
N ALA A 147 17.96 4.75 -23.50
CA ALA A 147 19.36 4.52 -23.17
C ALA A 147 19.94 5.69 -22.35
N ARG A 148 19.67 6.92 -22.77
CA ARG A 148 20.07 8.15 -22.07
C ARG A 148 19.40 8.26 -20.71
N PHE A 149 18.12 7.95 -20.63
CA PHE A 149 17.36 7.99 -19.36
C PHE A 149 17.84 6.95 -18.33
N LYS A 150 18.45 5.86 -18.78
CA LYS A 150 19.13 4.87 -17.91
C LYS A 150 20.52 5.30 -17.47
N GLY A 151 20.93 6.51 -17.80
CA GLY A 151 22.24 7.08 -17.44
C GLY A 151 23.32 6.84 -18.50
N GLY A 152 22.98 6.32 -19.67
CA GLY A 152 23.89 6.16 -20.79
C GLY A 152 24.09 7.46 -21.57
N SER A 153 25.08 7.42 -22.48
CA SER A 153 25.32 8.45 -23.47
C SER A 153 25.27 7.84 -24.87
N VAL A 154 24.82 8.60 -25.86
CA VAL A 154 24.68 8.14 -27.23
C VAL A 154 25.36 9.12 -28.19
N PRO A 155 25.85 8.66 -29.35
CA PRO A 155 26.35 9.57 -30.38
C PRO A 155 25.26 10.54 -30.82
N ALA A 156 25.58 11.83 -30.91
CA ALA A 156 24.64 12.86 -31.37
C ALA A 156 24.72 13.05 -32.88
N ASP A 157 25.91 12.87 -33.44
CA ASP A 157 26.18 13.03 -34.85
C ASP A 157 27.40 12.22 -35.30
N LEU A 158 27.72 12.30 -36.61
CA LEU A 158 28.91 11.66 -37.22
C LEU A 158 30.22 12.37 -36.87
N PHE A 159 30.18 13.54 -36.24
CA PHE A 159 31.34 14.34 -35.86
C PHE A 159 31.85 14.03 -34.43
N GLY A 160 31.27 13.06 -33.76
CA GLY A 160 31.72 12.61 -32.45
C GLY A 160 31.07 13.37 -31.27
N ASN A 161 30.07 14.22 -31.50
CA ASN A 161 29.30 14.80 -30.44
C ASN A 161 28.52 13.71 -29.71
N ILE A 162 28.34 13.90 -28.39
CA ILE A 162 27.68 12.92 -27.51
C ILE A 162 26.50 13.61 -26.82
N LYS A 163 25.33 13.01 -26.92
CA LYS A 163 24.20 13.35 -26.06
C LYS A 163 24.34 12.61 -24.73
N GLY A 164 24.43 13.35 -23.64
CA GLY A 164 24.56 12.83 -22.27
C GLY A 164 23.28 12.21 -21.73
N PRO A 165 23.33 11.78 -20.48
CA PRO A 165 22.16 11.25 -19.77
C PRO A 165 20.99 12.23 -19.75
N LEU A 166 19.77 11.69 -19.75
CA LEU A 166 18.53 12.43 -19.56
C LEU A 166 18.05 12.31 -18.13
N LYS A 167 17.64 13.43 -17.53
CA LYS A 167 16.99 13.45 -16.23
C LYS A 167 15.48 13.31 -16.32
N TYR A 168 14.85 13.97 -17.30
CA TYR A 168 13.40 14.05 -17.43
C TYR A 168 12.90 13.33 -18.67
N VAL A 169 11.88 12.48 -18.48
CA VAL A 169 11.14 11.86 -19.59
C VAL A 169 9.64 11.99 -19.34
N ALA A 170 8.96 12.70 -20.23
CA ALA A 170 7.50 12.75 -20.29
C ALA A 170 6.99 11.63 -21.20
N ASN A 171 5.94 10.93 -20.77
CA ASN A 171 5.38 9.86 -21.57
C ASN A 171 3.86 9.79 -21.50
N VAL A 172 3.25 9.19 -22.54
CA VAL A 172 1.84 8.90 -22.61
C VAL A 172 1.67 7.41 -22.83
N GLU A 173 1.23 6.69 -21.79
CA GLU A 173 0.91 5.24 -21.77
C GLU A 173 2.06 4.27 -22.14
N CYS A 174 3.10 4.71 -22.85
CA CYS A 174 4.13 3.84 -23.42
C CYS A 174 5.08 3.20 -22.40
N LEU A 175 5.33 3.86 -21.28
CA LEU A 175 6.30 3.42 -20.27
C LEU A 175 5.64 2.84 -19.00
N THR A 176 4.34 2.60 -19.03
CA THR A 176 3.59 1.97 -17.95
C THR A 176 3.89 0.49 -17.80
N THR A 177 4.20 -0.20 -18.91
CA THR A 177 4.53 -1.64 -18.93
C THR A 177 5.79 -1.90 -19.75
N GLY A 178 6.49 -3.01 -19.46
CA GLY A 178 7.62 -3.50 -20.26
C GLY A 178 8.91 -2.67 -20.23
N PHE A 179 8.93 -1.53 -19.55
CA PHE A 179 10.11 -0.67 -19.43
C PHE A 179 10.84 -0.89 -18.10
N ASP A 180 12.15 -1.11 -18.18
CA ASP A 180 13.01 -1.31 -17.01
C ASP A 180 14.07 -0.21 -16.90
N ALA A 181 13.93 0.64 -15.85
CA ALA A 181 14.89 1.66 -15.45
C ALA A 181 14.95 1.76 -13.93
N PRO A 182 15.77 0.96 -13.25
CA PRO A 182 15.84 0.92 -11.79
C PRO A 182 16.23 2.27 -11.16
N GLY A 183 16.97 3.11 -11.90
CA GLY A 183 17.42 4.42 -11.48
C GLY A 183 16.32 5.46 -11.24
N ILE A 184 15.09 5.22 -11.69
CA ILE A 184 13.98 6.17 -11.51
C ILE A 184 13.79 6.46 -10.02
N ASP A 185 14.04 7.70 -9.61
CA ASP A 185 13.92 8.17 -8.24
C ASP A 185 12.76 9.15 -8.04
N THR A 186 12.08 9.53 -9.11
CA THR A 186 10.86 10.35 -9.05
C THR A 186 9.85 9.93 -10.11
N VAL A 187 8.59 9.80 -9.69
CA VAL A 187 7.42 9.53 -10.55
C VAL A 187 6.42 10.66 -10.39
N CYS A 188 6.12 11.36 -11.48
CA CYS A 188 5.11 12.42 -11.51
C CYS A 188 3.85 11.92 -12.21
N LEU A 189 2.74 11.92 -11.50
CA LEU A 189 1.42 11.51 -11.99
C LEU A 189 0.65 12.75 -12.45
N LEU A 190 0.87 13.16 -13.70
CA LEU A 190 0.22 14.29 -14.35
C LEU A 190 -1.04 13.85 -15.14
N ARG A 191 -1.68 12.80 -14.67
CA ARG A 191 -2.96 12.31 -15.18
C ARG A 191 -3.79 11.70 -14.06
N PRO A 192 -5.09 11.98 -13.99
CA PRO A 192 -5.99 11.22 -13.16
C PRO A 192 -6.22 9.84 -13.78
N THR A 193 -6.49 8.83 -12.96
CA THR A 193 -6.96 7.52 -13.42
C THR A 193 -7.97 6.96 -12.43
N ASN A 194 -8.96 6.24 -12.94
CA ASN A 194 -9.90 5.49 -12.14
C ASN A 194 -9.47 4.01 -11.99
N SER A 195 -8.31 3.65 -12.53
CA SER A 195 -7.73 2.31 -12.47
C SER A 195 -6.66 2.21 -11.37
N PRO A 196 -6.92 1.50 -10.25
CA PRO A 196 -5.90 1.25 -9.23
C PRO A 196 -4.73 0.42 -9.78
N GLY A 197 -5.00 -0.45 -10.79
CA GLY A 197 -3.96 -1.21 -11.47
C GLY A 197 -3.01 -0.33 -12.27
N LEU A 198 -3.53 0.67 -13.00
CA LEU A 198 -2.69 1.62 -13.73
C LEU A 198 -1.87 2.49 -12.76
N LEU A 199 -2.47 2.96 -11.66
CA LEU A 199 -1.75 3.68 -10.61
C LEU A 199 -0.58 2.85 -10.08
N MET A 200 -0.81 1.57 -9.74
CA MET A 200 0.25 0.66 -9.27
C MET A 200 1.34 0.48 -10.33
N GLN A 201 1.00 0.36 -11.61
CA GLN A 201 1.99 0.21 -12.69
C GLN A 201 2.85 1.45 -12.86
N MET A 202 2.26 2.65 -12.83
CA MET A 202 2.99 3.92 -12.90
C MET A 202 3.94 4.09 -11.71
N CYS A 203 3.44 3.94 -10.49
CA CYS A 203 4.25 4.05 -9.27
C CYS A 203 5.30 2.94 -9.18
N GLY A 204 4.97 1.74 -9.67
CA GLY A 204 5.86 0.58 -9.72
C GLY A 204 7.14 0.81 -10.52
N ARG A 205 7.18 1.79 -11.44
CA ARG A 205 8.43 2.16 -12.13
C ARG A 205 9.50 2.67 -11.17
N GLY A 206 9.08 3.36 -10.11
CA GLY A 206 9.98 3.90 -9.09
C GLY A 206 10.28 2.97 -7.92
N THR A 207 9.66 1.79 -7.81
CA THR A 207 9.86 0.92 -6.63
C THR A 207 11.20 0.16 -6.63
N ARG A 208 11.88 0.03 -7.77
CA ARG A 208 13.09 -0.78 -7.88
C ARG A 208 14.26 -0.16 -7.15
N LEU A 209 15.11 -1.02 -6.57
CA LEU A 209 16.38 -0.60 -5.98
C LEU A 209 17.39 -0.25 -7.08
N SER A 210 18.21 0.74 -6.86
CA SER A 210 19.34 1.09 -7.74
C SER A 210 20.53 1.60 -6.93
N PRO A 211 21.26 0.72 -6.24
CA PRO A 211 22.42 1.12 -5.43
C PRO A 211 23.50 1.83 -6.27
N SER A 212 23.68 1.42 -7.54
CA SER A 212 24.65 1.99 -8.46
C SER A 212 24.41 3.48 -8.77
N THR A 213 23.16 3.96 -8.70
CA THR A 213 22.81 5.37 -8.92
C THR A 213 22.79 6.18 -7.62
N GLY A 214 22.95 5.53 -6.46
CA GLY A 214 22.80 6.14 -5.14
C GLY A 214 21.36 6.45 -4.76
N LYS A 215 20.37 5.83 -5.41
CA LYS A 215 18.96 6.00 -5.11
C LYS A 215 18.64 5.56 -3.68
N ARG A 216 18.06 6.46 -2.88
CA ARG A 216 17.66 6.22 -1.47
C ARG A 216 16.20 5.88 -1.31
N ASP A 217 15.34 6.56 -2.09
CA ASP A 217 13.89 6.42 -2.12
C ASP A 217 13.35 6.74 -3.51
N CYS A 218 12.04 6.68 -3.66
CA CYS A 218 11.35 7.22 -4.82
C CYS A 218 10.28 8.21 -4.37
N LEU A 219 10.35 9.43 -4.90
CA LEU A 219 9.36 10.47 -4.71
C LEU A 219 8.21 10.29 -5.72
N ILE A 220 6.98 10.23 -5.22
CA ILE A 220 5.77 10.20 -6.04
C ILE A 220 5.07 11.54 -5.89
N LEU A 221 4.94 12.28 -6.98
CA LEU A 221 4.22 13.54 -7.06
C LEU A 221 2.88 13.32 -7.74
N ASP A 222 1.79 13.43 -7.00
CA ASP A 222 0.44 13.14 -7.50
C ASP A 222 -0.35 14.42 -7.75
N TYR A 223 -0.41 14.82 -9.02
CA TYR A 223 -1.22 15.95 -9.50
C TYR A 223 -2.61 15.51 -9.98
N GLY A 224 -2.83 14.19 -10.13
CA GLY A 224 -4.09 13.58 -10.57
C GLY A 224 -5.05 13.21 -9.43
N ARG A 225 -4.71 13.50 -8.17
CA ARG A 225 -5.45 13.08 -6.95
C ARG A 225 -5.70 11.56 -6.92
N ASN A 226 -4.79 10.78 -7.49
CA ASN A 226 -4.95 9.34 -7.61
C ASN A 226 -4.86 8.64 -6.24
N ILE A 227 -3.89 9.05 -5.39
CA ILE A 227 -3.70 8.46 -4.06
C ILE A 227 -4.85 8.86 -3.13
N GLU A 228 -5.39 10.06 -3.22
CA GLU A 228 -6.61 10.43 -2.48
C GLU A 228 -7.80 9.58 -2.90
N ARG A 229 -7.95 9.29 -4.21
CA ARG A 229 -9.06 8.50 -4.77
C ARG A 229 -8.94 7.01 -4.48
N HIS A 230 -7.75 6.44 -4.62
CA HIS A 230 -7.53 5.00 -4.54
C HIS A 230 -7.03 4.53 -3.18
N GLY A 231 -6.49 5.44 -2.35
CA GLY A 231 -5.79 5.12 -1.11
C GLY A 231 -4.29 4.92 -1.31
N CYS A 232 -3.60 4.61 -0.23
CA CYS A 232 -2.17 4.35 -0.26
C CYS A 232 -1.85 3.11 -1.09
N LEU A 233 -0.66 3.09 -1.72
CA LEU A 233 -0.26 2.07 -2.69
C LEU A 233 -0.23 0.64 -2.12
N ASP A 234 0.02 0.50 -0.84
CA ASP A 234 0.02 -0.79 -0.11
C ASP A 234 -1.38 -1.26 0.29
N ALA A 235 -2.41 -0.45 0.04
CA ALA A 235 -3.81 -0.71 0.37
C ALA A 235 -4.76 -0.62 -0.84
N LEU A 236 -4.22 -0.67 -2.06
CA LEU A 236 -5.03 -0.63 -3.28
C LEU A 236 -5.92 -1.86 -3.40
N ARG A 237 -7.20 -1.63 -3.73
CA ARG A 237 -8.21 -2.69 -3.90
C ARG A 237 -8.66 -2.84 -5.34
N PRO A 238 -9.07 -4.06 -5.74
CA PRO A 238 -9.70 -4.28 -7.03
C PRO A 238 -10.94 -3.40 -7.23
N PRO A 239 -11.25 -3.01 -8.48
CA PRO A 239 -12.51 -2.33 -8.80
C PRO A 239 -13.71 -3.18 -8.38
N GLY A 240 -14.72 -2.56 -7.76
CA GLY A 240 -15.97 -3.24 -7.35
C GLY A 240 -16.03 -3.74 -5.91
N GLU A 241 -14.90 -3.84 -5.19
CA GLU A 241 -14.88 -4.25 -3.77
C GLU A 241 -15.11 -3.08 -2.79
N ARG A 242 -15.36 -1.88 -3.29
CA ARG A 242 -15.60 -0.71 -2.44
C ARG A 242 -17.01 -0.74 -1.85
N LYS A 243 -17.13 -1.04 -0.57
CA LYS A 243 -18.35 -0.81 0.21
C LYS A 243 -18.17 0.49 0.99
N GLY A 244 -18.79 1.59 0.56
CA GLY A 244 -18.78 2.85 1.32
C GLY A 244 -19.06 4.10 0.48
N SER A 245 -19.50 5.18 1.12
CA SER A 245 -19.71 6.49 0.52
C SER A 245 -18.37 7.06 0.02
N GLY A 246 -18.27 7.38 -1.26
CA GLY A 246 -17.10 7.78 -2.04
C GLY A 246 -16.23 8.95 -1.54
N GLY A 247 -15.89 8.99 -0.25
CA GLY A 247 -14.93 9.96 0.30
C GLY A 247 -13.48 9.61 -0.02
N PRO A 248 -12.54 10.55 0.20
CA PRO A 248 -11.13 10.34 0.00
C PRO A 248 -10.60 9.20 0.89
N LEU A 249 -9.70 8.37 0.35
CA LEU A 249 -9.09 7.23 1.06
C LEU A 249 -7.71 7.56 1.65
N ALA A 250 -7.16 8.72 1.33
CA ALA A 250 -5.96 9.28 1.92
C ALA A 250 -6.18 10.76 2.23
N LYS A 251 -5.32 11.34 3.09
CA LYS A 251 -5.34 12.77 3.42
C LYS A 251 -4.00 13.40 3.12
N THR A 252 -4.03 14.68 2.78
CA THR A 252 -2.84 15.48 2.51
C THR A 252 -2.41 16.25 3.76
N CYS A 253 -1.12 16.23 4.08
CA CYS A 253 -0.57 17.05 5.16
C CYS A 253 -0.55 18.51 4.74
N PRO A 254 -1.15 19.45 5.51
CA PRO A 254 -1.19 20.85 5.14
C PRO A 254 0.19 21.54 5.19
N LYS A 255 1.15 20.99 5.95
CA LYS A 255 2.48 21.56 6.10
C LYS A 255 3.47 21.14 5.00
N CYS A 256 3.49 19.87 4.61
CA CYS A 256 4.51 19.35 3.67
C CYS A 256 3.92 18.63 2.45
N GLN A 257 2.60 18.64 2.29
CA GLN A 257 1.84 18.00 1.21
C GLN A 257 1.98 16.47 1.14
N ALA A 258 2.59 15.82 2.15
CA ALA A 258 2.67 14.37 2.19
C ALA A 258 1.28 13.73 2.17
N LEU A 259 1.11 12.70 1.34
CA LEU A 259 -0.11 11.90 1.25
C LEU A 259 -0.04 10.76 2.27
N LEU A 260 -1.00 10.71 3.17
CA LEU A 260 -1.01 9.86 4.35
C LEU A 260 -2.32 9.07 4.45
N PRO A 261 -2.30 7.86 5.04
CA PRO A 261 -3.51 7.16 5.42
C PRO A 261 -4.38 8.00 6.36
N LEU A 262 -5.70 7.90 6.23
CA LEU A 262 -6.66 8.68 7.03
C LEU A 262 -6.46 8.57 8.55
N PRO A 263 -6.15 7.39 9.15
CA PRO A 263 -6.03 7.23 10.59
C PRO A 263 -4.80 7.91 11.22
N ILE A 264 -3.79 8.26 10.43
CA ILE A 264 -2.54 8.83 10.96
C ILE A 264 -2.81 10.22 11.56
N MET A 265 -2.40 10.42 12.82
CA MET A 265 -2.60 11.69 13.54
C MET A 265 -1.34 12.57 13.57
N VAL A 266 -0.17 12.03 13.23
CA VAL A 266 1.10 12.77 13.16
C VAL A 266 1.74 12.47 11.82
N CYS A 267 2.08 13.50 11.06
CA CYS A 267 2.74 13.34 9.76
C CYS A 267 4.12 12.71 9.94
N SER A 268 4.36 11.59 9.28
CA SER A 268 5.66 10.88 9.33
C SER A 268 6.82 11.67 8.70
N GLU A 269 6.52 12.61 7.81
CA GLU A 269 7.54 13.36 7.06
C GLU A 269 7.94 14.66 7.75
N CYS A 270 7.00 15.37 8.41
CA CYS A 270 7.29 16.70 8.97
C CYS A 270 6.84 16.89 10.43
N GLY A 271 6.29 15.86 11.06
CA GLY A 271 5.83 15.91 12.45
C GLY A 271 4.56 16.74 12.69
N TYR A 272 3.85 17.19 11.63
CA TYR A 272 2.61 17.94 11.79
C TYR A 272 1.55 17.07 12.49
N GLU A 273 0.95 17.60 13.56
CA GLU A 273 -0.14 16.95 14.29
C GLU A 273 -1.49 17.40 13.72
N PHE A 274 -2.28 16.43 13.25
CA PHE A 274 -3.62 16.70 12.75
C PHE A 274 -4.59 16.92 13.91
N GLU A 275 -5.41 17.98 13.80
CA GLU A 275 -6.47 18.22 14.76
C GLU A 275 -7.46 17.05 14.79
N ARG A 276 -7.79 16.58 15.99
CA ARG A 276 -8.89 15.64 16.18
C ARG A 276 -10.18 16.41 15.93
N LYS A 277 -10.81 16.18 14.78
CA LYS A 277 -12.20 16.59 14.63
C LYS A 277 -13.01 15.79 15.64
N GLU A 278 -13.47 16.44 16.69
CA GLU A 278 -14.48 15.84 17.57
C GLU A 278 -15.68 15.47 16.69
N PRO A 279 -16.17 14.22 16.79
CA PRO A 279 -17.35 13.84 16.04
C PRO A 279 -18.47 14.76 16.50
N LYS A 280 -18.96 15.62 15.59
CA LYS A 280 -20.18 16.40 15.87
C LYS A 280 -21.25 15.38 16.23
N PRO A 281 -21.90 15.47 17.39
CA PRO A 281 -22.98 14.56 17.71
C PRO A 281 -24.03 14.72 16.60
N LYS A 282 -24.27 13.67 15.84
CA LYS A 282 -25.41 13.63 14.92
C LYS A 282 -26.65 13.54 15.80
N ILE A 283 -27.14 14.69 16.22
CA ILE A 283 -28.49 14.78 16.80
C ILE A 283 -29.43 14.65 15.60
N ASP A 284 -29.78 13.42 15.30
CA ASP A 284 -30.85 13.13 14.37
C ASP A 284 -32.16 13.48 15.06
N ARG A 285 -32.75 14.62 14.69
CA ARG A 285 -34.02 15.12 15.25
C ARG A 285 -35.25 14.40 14.69
N THR A 286 -35.07 13.41 13.84
CA THR A 286 -36.14 12.49 13.47
C THR A 286 -36.28 11.45 14.55
N ALA A 287 -37.21 11.65 15.45
CA ALA A 287 -37.67 10.63 16.37
C ALA A 287 -38.16 9.43 15.54
N SER A 288 -37.32 8.43 15.39
CA SER A 288 -37.73 7.13 14.88
C SER A 288 -38.63 6.49 15.94
N ALA A 289 -39.86 6.16 15.56
CA ALA A 289 -40.81 5.40 16.35
C ALA A 289 -40.41 3.89 16.46
N ALA A 290 -39.12 3.57 16.44
CA ALA A 290 -38.60 2.23 16.66
C ALA A 290 -38.49 1.97 18.16
N SER A 291 -39.04 0.87 18.59
CA SER A 291 -39.25 0.45 19.95
C SER A 291 -37.99 0.50 20.84
N VAL A 292 -38.17 0.94 22.09
CA VAL A 292 -37.15 1.20 23.11
C VAL A 292 -36.52 -0.10 23.69
N LEU A 293 -36.75 -1.27 23.12
CA LEU A 293 -36.28 -2.55 23.63
C LEU A 293 -35.69 -3.39 22.48
N THR A 294 -34.43 -3.30 22.28
CA THR A 294 -33.44 -4.31 21.83
C THR A 294 -32.27 -3.58 21.18
N GLY A 295 -31.15 -3.43 21.90
CA GLY A 295 -29.89 -3.17 21.23
C GLY A 295 -29.65 -4.34 20.27
N GLU A 296 -29.65 -4.07 18.97
CA GLU A 296 -29.29 -5.09 17.98
C GLU A 296 -27.83 -5.48 18.23
N ILE A 297 -27.66 -6.69 18.75
CA ILE A 297 -26.35 -7.33 18.89
C ILE A 297 -26.19 -8.17 17.64
N SER A 298 -25.24 -7.83 16.77
CA SER A 298 -24.80 -8.73 15.72
C SER A 298 -23.49 -9.40 16.14
N ILE A 299 -23.36 -10.70 15.83
CA ILE A 299 -22.15 -11.47 16.06
C ILE A 299 -21.67 -11.96 14.71
N ASP A 300 -20.49 -11.46 14.30
CA ASP A 300 -19.87 -11.84 13.06
C ASP A 300 -18.66 -12.74 13.31
N THR A 301 -18.46 -13.76 12.47
CA THR A 301 -17.32 -14.67 12.57
C THR A 301 -16.33 -14.35 11.46
N HIS A 302 -15.07 -14.13 11.83
CA HIS A 302 -13.99 -13.79 10.89
C HIS A 302 -12.86 -14.81 10.97
N ASN A 303 -12.31 -15.17 9.81
CA ASN A 303 -11.05 -15.92 9.77
C ASN A 303 -9.89 -14.95 10.07
N VAL A 304 -8.95 -15.36 10.91
CA VAL A 304 -7.78 -14.56 11.27
C VAL A 304 -6.61 -14.96 10.37
N LEU A 305 -6.04 -14.00 9.68
CA LEU A 305 -4.87 -14.19 8.85
C LEU A 305 -3.59 -14.22 9.68
N ARG A 306 -3.51 -13.35 10.69
CA ARG A 306 -2.41 -13.30 11.65
C ARG A 306 -2.84 -12.58 12.92
N THR A 307 -2.14 -12.89 14.01
CA THR A 307 -2.27 -12.21 15.30
C THR A 307 -0.99 -11.42 15.57
N GLU A 308 -1.11 -10.20 16.04
CA GLU A 308 0.03 -9.33 16.37
C GLU A 308 -0.06 -8.95 17.85
N TYR A 309 1.04 -9.10 18.59
CA TYR A 309 1.17 -8.73 19.99
C TYR A 309 2.08 -7.53 20.14
N GLN A 310 1.62 -6.47 20.80
CA GLN A 310 2.38 -5.24 20.97
C GLN A 310 2.27 -4.71 22.40
N VAL A 311 3.41 -4.41 23.00
CA VAL A 311 3.44 -3.70 24.29
C VAL A 311 2.85 -2.30 24.10
N TRP A 312 1.92 -1.96 24.99
CA TRP A 312 1.24 -0.67 24.96
C TRP A 312 1.41 0.06 26.28
N GLU A 313 1.82 1.33 26.16
CA GLU A 313 1.91 2.26 27.30
C GLU A 313 0.87 3.37 27.16
N LYS A 314 0.15 3.65 28.21
CA LYS A 314 -0.85 4.72 28.21
C LYS A 314 -0.14 6.07 28.15
N ARG A 315 -0.43 6.86 27.11
CA ARG A 315 0.15 8.21 26.97
C ARG A 315 -0.22 9.08 28.19
N GLY A 316 0.80 9.76 28.78
CA GLY A 316 0.60 10.62 29.93
C GLY A 316 0.42 9.88 31.27
N ALA A 317 0.66 8.57 31.32
CA ALA A 317 0.67 7.84 32.57
C ALA A 317 1.93 8.16 33.40
N PRO A 318 1.86 8.16 34.74
CA PRO A 318 3.01 8.39 35.59
C PRO A 318 4.05 7.27 35.43
N PRO A 319 5.33 7.52 35.75
CA PRO A 319 6.38 6.50 35.74
C PRO A 319 5.96 5.29 36.62
N GLY A 320 6.12 4.07 36.09
CA GLY A 320 5.74 2.85 36.78
C GLY A 320 4.27 2.41 36.59
N HIS A 321 3.51 3.07 35.71
CA HIS A 321 2.17 2.61 35.34
C HIS A 321 2.24 1.25 34.65
N PRO A 322 1.41 0.25 35.07
CA PRO A 322 1.40 -1.08 34.47
C PRO A 322 1.18 -1.03 32.95
N LYS A 323 2.00 -1.75 32.21
CA LYS A 323 1.87 -1.87 30.76
C LYS A 323 0.79 -2.88 30.40
N THR A 324 0.24 -2.73 29.20
CA THR A 324 -0.73 -3.67 28.64
C THR A 324 -0.21 -4.25 27.33
N VAL A 325 -0.75 -5.37 26.90
CA VAL A 325 -0.52 -5.91 25.55
C VAL A 325 -1.74 -5.64 24.72
N ARG A 326 -1.54 -5.03 23.58
CA ARG A 326 -2.55 -4.96 22.54
C ARG A 326 -2.41 -6.18 21.65
N VAL A 327 -3.44 -7.02 21.62
CA VAL A 327 -3.55 -8.13 20.68
C VAL A 327 -4.38 -7.64 19.50
N THR A 328 -3.83 -7.74 18.29
CA THR A 328 -4.51 -7.33 17.06
C THR A 328 -4.73 -8.55 16.17
N TYR A 329 -5.99 -8.87 15.91
CA TYR A 329 -6.41 -9.92 14.99
C TYR A 329 -6.63 -9.32 13.61
N VAL A 330 -5.76 -9.61 12.68
CA VAL A 330 -5.86 -9.15 11.29
C VAL A 330 -6.70 -10.16 10.52
N VAL A 331 -7.87 -9.75 10.04
CA VAL A 331 -8.81 -10.62 9.32
C VAL A 331 -8.79 -10.39 7.83
N ASP A 332 -8.45 -9.17 7.39
CA ASP A 332 -8.13 -8.83 6.01
C ASP A 332 -7.19 -7.61 5.98
N LEU A 333 -6.82 -7.15 4.77
CA LEU A 333 -5.88 -6.03 4.58
C LEU A 333 -6.34 -4.70 5.22
N MET A 334 -7.62 -4.56 5.58
CA MET A 334 -8.19 -3.31 6.09
C MET A 334 -8.94 -3.49 7.41
N THR A 335 -9.25 -4.73 7.79
CA THR A 335 -10.06 -5.03 8.96
C THR A 335 -9.22 -5.75 9.99
N SER A 336 -9.12 -5.15 11.15
CA SER A 336 -8.50 -5.77 12.32
C SER A 336 -9.33 -5.46 13.56
N PHE A 337 -9.33 -6.40 14.47
CA PHE A 337 -9.96 -6.27 15.79
C PHE A 337 -8.89 -6.34 16.84
N SER A 338 -9.06 -5.59 17.92
CA SER A 338 -8.06 -5.57 18.99
C SER A 338 -8.70 -5.81 20.34
N GLU A 339 -8.01 -6.56 21.17
CA GLU A 339 -8.30 -6.66 22.60
C GLU A 339 -7.07 -6.27 23.43
N TRP A 340 -7.31 -5.99 24.72
CA TRP A 340 -6.29 -5.53 25.64
C TRP A 340 -6.08 -6.52 26.75
N LEU A 341 -4.85 -6.97 26.92
CA LEU A 341 -4.41 -7.87 27.96
C LEU A 341 -3.61 -7.10 29.01
N CYS A 342 -3.84 -7.43 30.26
CA CYS A 342 -3.29 -6.70 31.41
C CYS A 342 -2.41 -7.60 32.30
N PRO A 343 -1.23 -8.06 31.84
CA PRO A 343 -0.38 -8.97 32.60
C PRO A 343 0.20 -8.33 33.88
N GLU A 344 0.49 -7.04 33.86
CA GLU A 344 1.14 -6.30 34.96
C GLU A 344 0.14 -5.69 35.95
N HIS A 345 -1.17 -5.84 35.71
CA HIS A 345 -2.21 -5.30 36.56
C HIS A 345 -2.54 -6.27 37.69
N SER A 346 -3.33 -5.79 38.66
CA SER A 346 -3.84 -6.59 39.79
C SER A 346 -5.36 -6.77 39.70
N GLY A 347 -5.90 -7.63 40.55
CA GLY A 347 -7.35 -7.82 40.71
C GLY A 347 -8.03 -8.46 39.50
N TYR A 348 -9.16 -7.89 39.04
CA TYR A 348 -9.98 -8.45 37.96
C TYR A 348 -9.24 -8.51 36.61
N ALA A 349 -8.49 -7.47 36.29
CA ALA A 349 -7.75 -7.39 35.03
C ALA A 349 -6.68 -8.50 34.90
N ARG A 350 -5.96 -8.76 36.00
CA ARG A 350 -4.99 -9.87 36.08
C ARG A 350 -5.67 -11.23 35.92
N LYS A 351 -6.78 -11.47 36.62
CA LYS A 351 -7.54 -12.73 36.51
C LYS A 351 -8.10 -12.97 35.13
N LYS A 352 -8.52 -11.90 34.39
CA LYS A 352 -8.96 -11.99 33.01
C LYS A 352 -7.80 -12.39 32.12
N PHE A 353 -6.62 -11.82 32.32
CA PHE A 353 -5.40 -12.19 31.60
C PHE A 353 -4.99 -13.65 31.85
N GLU A 354 -5.00 -14.12 33.11
CA GLU A 354 -4.64 -15.50 33.43
C GLU A 354 -5.56 -16.53 32.77
N LYS A 355 -6.87 -16.24 32.71
CA LYS A 355 -7.83 -17.07 31.95
C LYS A 355 -7.55 -17.07 30.45
N TRP A 356 -7.16 -15.93 29.89
CA TRP A 356 -6.76 -15.80 28.50
C TRP A 356 -5.49 -16.61 28.24
N TRP A 357 -4.47 -16.47 29.12
CA TRP A 357 -3.20 -17.18 29.03
C TRP A 357 -3.38 -18.70 29.05
N ALA A 358 -4.15 -19.21 29.97
CA ALA A 358 -4.44 -20.65 30.12
C ALA A 358 -5.07 -21.26 28.84
N ARG A 359 -5.70 -20.47 27.98
CA ARG A 359 -6.26 -20.93 26.70
C ARG A 359 -5.28 -20.85 25.57
N HIS A 360 -4.49 -19.77 25.53
CA HIS A 360 -3.66 -19.41 24.37
C HIS A 360 -2.24 -19.93 24.47
N ALA A 361 -1.69 -20.08 25.67
CA ALA A 361 -0.34 -20.63 25.83
C ALA A 361 -0.36 -22.18 25.78
N ASP A 362 0.76 -22.74 25.39
CA ASP A 362 0.98 -24.19 25.41
C ASP A 362 1.09 -24.70 26.85
N GLU A 363 0.75 -25.99 27.05
CA GLU A 363 0.83 -26.64 28.35
C GLU A 363 2.27 -26.58 28.89
N GLY A 364 2.40 -26.16 30.15
CA GLY A 364 3.69 -26.02 30.82
C GLY A 364 4.37 -24.67 30.64
N THR A 365 3.82 -23.76 29.80
CA THR A 365 4.35 -22.41 29.67
C THR A 365 4.05 -21.58 30.92
N PRO A 366 5.06 -21.00 31.59
CA PRO A 366 4.84 -20.17 32.76
C PRO A 366 3.94 -18.96 32.44
N VAL A 367 3.07 -18.56 33.39
CA VAL A 367 2.20 -17.43 33.19
C VAL A 367 3.01 -16.15 33.12
N ALA A 368 2.90 -15.41 32.02
CA ALA A 368 3.59 -14.15 31.78
C ALA A 368 3.30 -13.12 32.91
N VAL A 369 4.33 -12.43 33.35
CA VAL A 369 4.27 -11.46 34.46
C VAL A 369 4.27 -10.03 33.90
N SER A 370 4.92 -9.81 32.77
CA SER A 370 5.02 -8.52 32.09
C SER A 370 4.38 -8.55 30.70
N ALA A 371 4.15 -7.38 30.15
CA ALA A 371 3.69 -7.24 28.77
C ALA A 371 4.75 -7.72 27.76
N GLN A 372 6.02 -7.61 28.11
CA GLN A 372 7.14 -8.06 27.29
C GLN A 372 7.18 -9.60 27.21
N ASP A 373 6.91 -10.31 28.32
CA ASP A 373 6.91 -11.78 28.36
C ASP A 373 5.87 -12.36 27.38
N VAL A 374 4.73 -11.68 27.20
CA VAL A 374 3.69 -12.12 26.25
C VAL A 374 4.21 -12.03 24.81
N CYS A 375 4.89 -10.93 24.46
CA CYS A 375 5.47 -10.75 23.12
C CYS A 375 6.62 -11.75 22.88
N GLU A 376 7.40 -12.07 23.90
CA GLU A 376 8.47 -13.07 23.83
C GLU A 376 7.91 -14.48 23.66
N ALA A 377 6.82 -14.81 24.36
CA ALA A 377 6.13 -16.09 24.20
C ALA A 377 5.57 -16.28 22.78
N ASP A 378 5.03 -15.23 22.16
CA ASP A 378 4.61 -15.24 20.76
C ASP A 378 5.80 -15.46 19.84
N PHE A 379 6.88 -14.70 20.03
CA PHE A 379 8.11 -14.86 19.24
C PHE A 379 8.72 -16.25 19.32
N MET A 380 8.62 -16.90 20.46
CA MET A 380 9.09 -18.27 20.71
C MET A 380 8.12 -19.36 20.17
N GLY A 381 6.94 -18.95 19.65
CA GLY A 381 5.94 -19.89 19.16
C GLY A 381 5.22 -20.67 20.25
N LEU A 382 5.22 -20.14 21.49
CA LEU A 382 4.56 -20.75 22.68
C LEU A 382 3.08 -20.36 22.78
N LEU A 383 2.58 -19.49 21.91
CA LEU A 383 1.18 -19.13 21.83
C LEU A 383 0.50 -19.85 20.66
N LYS A 384 -0.68 -20.38 20.89
CA LYS A 384 -1.49 -21.06 19.89
C LYS A 384 -1.98 -20.06 18.85
N PRO A 385 -1.84 -20.35 17.52
CA PRO A 385 -2.33 -19.46 16.50
C PRO A 385 -3.85 -19.36 16.52
N VAL A 386 -4.37 -18.15 16.31
CA VAL A 386 -5.81 -17.89 16.25
C VAL A 386 -6.29 -18.14 14.82
N LYS A 387 -7.28 -19.04 14.66
CA LYS A 387 -7.90 -19.37 13.37
C LYS A 387 -9.08 -18.48 13.05
N LYS A 388 -9.97 -18.29 14.04
CA LYS A 388 -11.19 -17.49 13.89
C LYS A 388 -11.50 -16.70 15.14
N ILE A 389 -12.17 -15.57 14.97
CA ILE A 389 -12.74 -14.77 16.05
C ILE A 389 -14.23 -14.54 15.82
N LYS A 390 -14.98 -14.50 16.93
CA LYS A 390 -16.35 -14.00 16.94
C LYS A 390 -16.35 -12.59 17.50
N VAL A 391 -16.85 -11.66 16.72
CA VAL A 391 -16.87 -10.24 17.07
C VAL A 391 -18.30 -9.81 17.28
N LYS A 392 -18.56 -9.26 18.45
CA LYS A 392 -19.85 -8.74 18.85
C LYS A 392 -19.91 -7.24 18.58
N HIS A 393 -20.84 -6.83 17.75
CA HIS A 393 -21.17 -5.45 17.49
C HIS A 393 -22.42 -5.07 18.29
N ILE A 394 -22.31 -4.06 19.13
CA ILE A 394 -23.43 -3.52 19.90
C ILE A 394 -23.80 -2.16 19.31
N SER A 395 -25.04 -2.00 18.87
CA SER A 395 -25.50 -0.73 18.30
C SER A 395 -25.33 0.41 19.31
N GLY A 396 -24.54 1.43 18.93
CA GLY A 396 -24.19 2.57 19.81
C GLY A 396 -22.83 2.48 20.48
N GLU A 397 -22.16 1.34 20.49
CA GLU A 397 -20.78 1.21 20.95
C GLU A 397 -19.77 1.48 19.83
N ARG A 398 -18.70 2.20 20.19
CA ARG A 398 -17.69 2.65 19.22
C ARG A 398 -16.74 1.56 18.76
N TYR A 399 -16.55 0.54 19.58
CA TYR A 399 -15.59 -0.53 19.33
C TYR A 399 -16.27 -1.89 19.48
N PRO A 400 -16.14 -2.78 18.50
CA PRO A 400 -16.63 -4.14 18.61
C PRO A 400 -15.82 -4.92 19.65
N GLU A 401 -16.46 -5.85 20.34
CA GLU A 401 -15.85 -6.70 21.36
C GLU A 401 -15.54 -8.08 20.77
N VAL A 402 -14.32 -8.59 21.00
CA VAL A 402 -13.97 -9.97 20.66
C VAL A 402 -14.56 -10.89 21.74
N GLU A 403 -15.62 -11.62 21.38
CA GLU A 403 -16.38 -12.47 22.32
C GLU A 403 -15.77 -13.86 22.47
N ALA A 404 -15.30 -14.43 21.36
CA ALA A 404 -14.73 -15.78 21.33
C ALA A 404 -13.62 -15.91 20.31
N VAL A 405 -12.70 -16.82 20.59
CA VAL A 405 -11.52 -17.11 19.78
C VAL A 405 -11.43 -18.62 19.54
N GLU A 406 -11.27 -19.04 18.29
CA GLU A 406 -10.98 -20.41 17.89
C GLU A 406 -9.46 -20.55 17.63
N LEU A 407 -8.81 -21.43 18.38
CA LEU A 407 -7.37 -21.61 18.34
C LEU A 407 -6.96 -22.80 17.45
N GLY A 408 -5.77 -22.73 16.91
CA GLY A 408 -5.09 -23.84 16.22
C GLY A 408 -4.11 -24.55 17.14
N GLU A 409 -3.36 -25.50 16.60
CA GLU A 409 -2.24 -26.13 17.28
C GLU A 409 -1.00 -25.25 17.15
N SER A 410 -0.22 -25.12 18.22
CA SER A 410 1.02 -24.33 18.19
C SER A 410 2.09 -25.02 17.32
N GLU A 411 3.11 -24.27 16.94
CA GLU A 411 4.25 -24.82 16.18
C GLU A 411 5.03 -25.88 17.00
N MET A 412 5.06 -25.71 18.30
CA MET A 412 5.71 -26.65 19.20
C MET A 412 4.95 -27.98 19.31
N THR A 413 3.63 -27.93 19.42
CA THR A 413 2.76 -29.12 19.42
C THR A 413 2.83 -29.85 18.08
N LYS A 414 2.93 -29.16 16.96
CA LYS A 414 3.10 -29.76 15.62
C LYS A 414 4.42 -30.51 15.50
N LYS A 415 5.52 -29.98 16.04
CA LYS A 415 6.84 -30.64 16.01
C LYS A 415 6.87 -31.89 16.87
N ILE A 416 6.14 -31.93 18.00
CA ILE A 416 6.06 -33.08 18.87
C ILE A 416 5.22 -34.22 18.24
N ASN A 417 4.19 -33.87 17.47
CA ASN A 417 3.27 -34.84 16.84
C ASN A 417 3.69 -35.29 15.43
N GLN A 418 4.80 -34.77 14.86
CA GLN A 418 5.38 -35.34 13.64
C GLN A 418 6.08 -36.66 13.97
N PRO A 419 5.78 -37.79 13.30
CA PRO A 419 6.57 -39.00 13.41
C PRO A 419 8.01 -38.66 13.06
N GLN A 420 8.96 -39.02 13.91
CA GLN A 420 10.37 -39.02 13.54
C GLN A 420 10.52 -40.02 12.38
N GLU A 421 10.73 -39.52 11.17
CA GLU A 421 11.27 -40.34 10.09
C GLU A 421 12.67 -40.72 10.54
N GLU A 422 12.83 -42.01 10.94
CA GLU A 422 14.14 -42.62 11.12
C GLU A 422 14.83 -42.54 9.76
N GLU A 423 15.88 -41.72 9.65
CA GLU A 423 16.81 -41.75 8.54
C GLU A 423 17.54 -43.11 8.60
N GLU A 424 17.05 -44.09 7.84
CA GLU A 424 17.79 -45.31 7.49
C GLU A 424 19.00 -44.88 6.65
N TRP A 425 20.16 -44.86 7.25
CA TRP A 425 21.43 -44.74 6.56
C TRP A 425 21.70 -46.06 5.86
N ASP A 426 21.23 -46.22 4.62
CA ASP A 426 21.66 -47.32 3.76
C ASP A 426 23.12 -47.15 3.35
N ASP A 427 23.92 -48.11 3.72
CA ASP A 427 25.32 -48.29 3.37
C ASP A 427 25.56 -48.12 1.87
N LEU A 428 26.37 -47.17 1.47
CA LEU A 428 26.96 -47.10 0.14
C LEU A 428 28.12 -48.10 0.04
N PRO A 429 28.09 -49.07 -0.87
CA PRO A 429 29.27 -49.85 -1.19
C PRO A 429 30.25 -49.05 -2.05
N PHE A 430 31.51 -49.32 -1.84
CA PHE A 430 32.73 -48.78 -2.44
C PHE A 430 32.70 -48.50 -3.93
#